data_c6799011fde8f8ac39e4781d8035040f
#
_entry.id   c6799011fde8f8ac39e4781d8035040f
#
_cell.length_a   1.000
_cell.length_b   1.000
_cell.length_c   1.000
_cell.angle_alpha   90.00
_cell.angle_beta   90.00
_cell.angle_gamma   90.00
#
_symmetry.space_group_name_H-M   'P 1'
#
loop_
_entity.id
_entity.type
_entity.pdbx_description
1 polymer ?
#
loop_
_entity_poly.entity_id
_entity_poly.type
_entity_poly.pdbx_seq_one_letter_code
_entity_poly.pdbx_strand_id
1 'polypeptide(L)'
;MGHHARVAPETDGTFPPPRRYLWMLRHAKAATSSPGGDHARPLTERGRRDAAALASRLTAGAGALAMVGPDGEDIPPPELVVCSTAVRTTETAALALTAPGGVAPEVRRERAVYGASVPTALGVLHELGDAPPSVVLVGHNPTAFSLTWELLDPTGGGRERLEAHGFPTCTLAVVALPAASWAEVELSTGRLCGVASPPY
;
A
#
# COMPACT_ATOMS: atom_id res chain seq x y z
N MET A 1 25.18 36.72 42.75
CA MET A 1 25.19 36.46 41.28
C MET A 1 25.03 34.94 41.13
N GLY A 2 23.79 34.50 40.92
CA GLY A 2 23.48 33.08 40.80
C GLY A 2 23.36 32.71 39.30
N HIS A 3 24.25 31.85 38.84
CA HIS A 3 24.17 31.24 37.52
C HIS A 3 23.12 30.12 37.57
N HIS A 4 21.94 30.36 37.04
CA HIS A 4 21.02 29.27 36.68
C HIS A 4 21.55 28.62 35.41
N ALA A 5 22.14 27.45 35.56
CA ALA A 5 22.41 26.55 34.46
C ALA A 5 21.05 26.08 33.90
N ARG A 6 20.75 26.46 32.64
CA ARG A 6 19.65 25.84 31.87
C ARG A 6 20.03 24.39 31.62
N VAL A 7 19.33 23.48 32.27
CA VAL A 7 19.32 22.05 31.91
C VAL A 7 18.59 21.97 30.56
N ALA A 8 19.31 21.57 29.53
CA ALA A 8 18.71 21.21 28.24
C ALA A 8 17.77 20.00 28.47
N PRO A 9 16.61 19.94 27.79
CA PRO A 9 15.78 18.75 27.89
C PRO A 9 16.57 17.57 27.34
N GLU A 10 16.73 16.54 28.16
CA GLU A 10 17.19 15.21 27.70
C GLU A 10 16.15 14.73 26.70
N THR A 11 16.51 14.72 25.41
CA THR A 11 15.76 13.98 24.41
C THR A 11 15.98 12.51 24.74
N ASP A 12 14.98 11.89 25.35
CA ASP A 12 14.88 10.44 25.45
C ASP A 12 15.01 9.90 24.02
N GLY A 13 16.13 9.24 23.74
CA GLY A 13 16.52 8.77 22.42
C GLY A 13 15.74 7.52 21.97
N THR A 14 14.46 7.46 22.28
CA THR A 14 13.55 6.45 21.72
C THR A 14 13.31 6.78 20.25
N PHE A 15 14.10 6.13 19.38
CA PHE A 15 13.75 6.08 17.96
C PHE A 15 12.33 5.49 17.84
N PRO A 16 11.49 6.04 16.95
CA PRO A 16 10.19 5.46 16.71
C PRO A 16 10.39 3.97 16.35
N PRO A 17 9.48 3.09 16.79
CA PRO A 17 9.60 1.67 16.49
C PRO A 17 9.69 1.46 14.97
N PRO A 18 10.48 0.48 14.52
CA PRO A 18 10.61 0.20 13.10
C PRO A 18 9.23 -0.06 12.49
N ARG A 19 9.01 0.47 11.27
CA ARG A 19 7.73 0.34 10.58
C ARG A 19 7.92 -0.19 9.18
N ARG A 20 6.92 -0.96 8.73
CA ARG A 20 6.72 -1.34 7.34
C ARG A 20 5.50 -0.59 6.81
N TYR A 21 5.55 -0.15 5.55
CA TYR A 21 4.44 0.53 4.89
C TYR A 21 3.92 -0.35 3.75
N LEU A 22 2.74 -0.91 3.94
CA LEU A 22 2.05 -1.64 2.88
C LEU A 22 1.16 -0.70 2.08
N TRP A 23 1.44 -0.57 0.79
CA TRP A 23 0.62 0.10 -0.20
C TRP A 23 -0.24 -0.96 -0.89
N MET A 24 -1.47 -1.13 -0.45
CA MET A 24 -2.41 -2.07 -1.05
C MET A 24 -3.11 -1.41 -2.25
N LEU A 25 -2.83 -1.88 -3.46
CA LEU A 25 -3.44 -1.38 -4.69
C LEU A 25 -4.35 -2.45 -5.30
N ARG A 26 -5.66 -2.17 -5.38
CA ARG A 26 -6.57 -2.97 -6.19
C ARG A 26 -6.38 -2.60 -7.67
N HIS A 27 -6.35 -3.60 -8.57
CA HIS A 27 -6.27 -3.34 -10.01
C HIS A 27 -7.34 -2.36 -10.50
N ALA A 28 -7.03 -1.59 -11.53
CA ALA A 28 -7.95 -0.65 -12.18
C ALA A 28 -9.04 -1.38 -12.98
N LYS A 29 -10.02 -0.65 -13.52
CA LYS A 29 -11.18 -1.23 -14.21
C LYS A 29 -10.75 -2.09 -15.39
N ALA A 30 -11.07 -3.39 -15.33
CA ALA A 30 -10.77 -4.37 -16.38
C ALA A 30 -12.00 -4.66 -17.26
N ALA A 31 -11.75 -5.19 -18.45
CA ALA A 31 -12.77 -5.74 -19.33
C ALA A 31 -13.55 -6.87 -18.61
N THR A 32 -14.80 -7.08 -19.02
CA THR A 32 -15.67 -8.11 -18.41
C THR A 32 -15.28 -9.52 -18.81
N SER A 33 -14.65 -9.68 -19.97
CA SER A 33 -14.21 -10.97 -20.53
C SER A 33 -12.95 -10.81 -21.37
N SER A 34 -12.30 -11.92 -21.65
CA SER A 34 -11.20 -12.04 -22.62
C SER A 34 -11.21 -13.44 -23.23
N PRO A 35 -10.83 -13.64 -24.52
CA PRO A 35 -10.66 -14.96 -25.11
C PRO A 35 -9.70 -15.87 -24.33
N GLY A 36 -8.73 -15.30 -23.64
CA GLY A 36 -7.79 -16.03 -22.76
C GLY A 36 -8.30 -16.29 -21.33
N GLY A 37 -9.59 -16.09 -21.06
CA GLY A 37 -10.20 -16.27 -19.73
C GLY A 37 -9.98 -15.12 -18.76
N ASP A 38 -10.36 -15.31 -17.48
CA ASP A 38 -10.34 -14.24 -16.47
C ASP A 38 -8.94 -13.65 -16.25
N HIS A 39 -7.92 -14.49 -16.19
CA HIS A 39 -6.54 -14.06 -15.95
C HIS A 39 -6.04 -13.09 -17.05
N ALA A 40 -6.47 -13.29 -18.29
CA ALA A 40 -6.06 -12.51 -19.45
C ALA A 40 -6.91 -11.24 -19.71
N ARG A 41 -7.86 -10.88 -18.85
CA ARG A 41 -8.68 -9.67 -19.01
C ARG A 41 -7.83 -8.41 -18.88
N PRO A 42 -7.74 -7.57 -19.95
CA PRO A 42 -6.97 -6.32 -19.91
C PRO A 42 -7.75 -5.20 -19.20
N LEU A 43 -7.08 -4.09 -18.94
CA LEU A 43 -7.75 -2.87 -18.50
C LEU A 43 -8.64 -2.31 -19.59
N THR A 44 -9.76 -1.72 -19.18
CA THR A 44 -10.56 -0.85 -20.05
C THR A 44 -9.83 0.49 -20.24
N GLU A 45 -10.31 1.30 -21.21
CA GLU A 45 -9.79 2.66 -21.38
C GLU A 45 -9.98 3.50 -20.11
N ARG A 46 -11.13 3.37 -19.43
CA ARG A 46 -11.34 3.99 -18.11
C ARG A 46 -10.29 3.52 -17.10
N GLY A 47 -10.02 2.20 -17.03
CA GLY A 47 -9.02 1.66 -16.11
C GLY A 47 -7.63 2.22 -16.36
N ARG A 48 -7.23 2.40 -17.64
CA ARG A 48 -5.95 3.02 -17.98
C ARG A 48 -5.89 4.49 -17.55
N ARG A 49 -6.98 5.25 -17.76
CA ARG A 49 -7.05 6.65 -17.28
C ARG A 49 -6.97 6.74 -15.76
N ASP A 50 -7.69 5.88 -15.03
CA ASP A 50 -7.68 5.85 -13.57
C ASP A 50 -6.27 5.55 -13.05
N ALA A 51 -5.57 4.55 -13.62
CA ALA A 51 -4.20 4.21 -13.25
C ALA A 51 -3.18 5.33 -13.54
N ALA A 52 -3.31 6.00 -14.69
CA ALA A 52 -2.46 7.14 -15.04
C ALA A 52 -2.71 8.36 -14.14
N ALA A 53 -3.96 8.59 -13.73
CA ALA A 53 -4.30 9.65 -12.78
C ALA A 53 -3.69 9.36 -11.40
N LEU A 54 -3.70 8.10 -10.93
CA LEU A 54 -3.01 7.70 -9.72
C LEU A 54 -1.50 7.97 -9.81
N ALA A 55 -0.86 7.64 -10.93
CA ALA A 55 0.57 7.94 -11.14
C ALA A 55 0.88 9.43 -10.98
N SER A 56 0.06 10.30 -11.54
CA SER A 56 0.23 11.75 -11.43
C SER A 56 0.16 12.23 -9.98
N ARG A 57 -0.73 11.64 -9.17
CA ARG A 57 -0.83 11.95 -7.73
C ARG A 57 0.36 11.43 -6.95
N LEU A 58 0.80 10.21 -7.22
CA LEU A 58 1.95 9.61 -6.56
C LEU A 58 3.26 10.35 -6.88
N THR A 59 3.40 10.88 -8.09
CA THR A 59 4.54 11.72 -8.47
C THR A 59 4.63 13.00 -7.64
N ALA A 60 3.49 13.55 -7.20
CA ALA A 60 3.43 14.69 -6.28
C ALA A 60 3.64 14.30 -4.80
N GLY A 61 3.90 13.01 -4.51
CA GLY A 61 4.08 12.46 -3.18
C GLY A 61 2.79 11.94 -2.54
N ALA A 62 2.91 11.10 -1.51
CA ALA A 62 1.77 10.52 -0.80
C ALA A 62 0.83 11.58 -0.21
N GLY A 63 1.36 12.72 0.22
CA GLY A 63 0.59 13.86 0.71
C GLY A 63 -0.42 14.43 -0.30
N ALA A 64 -0.16 14.28 -1.63
CA ALA A 64 -1.13 14.68 -2.66
C ALA A 64 -2.40 13.81 -2.69
N LEU A 65 -2.35 12.64 -2.03
CA LEU A 65 -3.49 11.75 -1.78
C LEU A 65 -4.02 11.86 -0.33
N ALA A 66 -3.59 12.89 0.41
CA ALA A 66 -3.90 13.06 1.83
C ALA A 66 -3.50 11.85 2.69
N MET A 67 -2.39 11.19 2.34
CA MET A 67 -1.83 10.05 3.07
C MET A 67 -0.64 10.50 3.90
N VAL A 68 -0.70 10.26 5.19
CA VAL A 68 0.31 10.68 6.18
C VAL A 68 0.55 9.54 7.15
N GLY A 69 1.79 9.35 7.56
CA GLY A 69 2.15 8.35 8.56
C GLY A 69 1.49 8.60 9.92
N PRO A 70 1.48 7.61 10.81
CA PRO A 70 0.77 7.69 12.10
C PRO A 70 1.16 8.85 13.00
N ASP A 71 2.40 9.31 12.91
CA ASP A 71 2.94 10.41 13.73
C ASP A 71 3.11 11.71 12.90
N GLY A 72 2.47 11.77 11.74
CA GLY A 72 2.53 12.93 10.83
C GLY A 72 3.74 12.92 9.90
N GLU A 73 4.51 11.85 9.88
CA GLU A 73 5.70 11.70 9.04
C GLU A 73 5.33 11.44 7.57
N ASP A 74 6.24 11.78 6.68
CA ASP A 74 6.15 11.43 5.27
C ASP A 74 6.26 9.91 5.10
N ILE A 75 5.38 9.33 4.27
CA ILE A 75 5.41 7.91 3.95
C ILE A 75 6.51 7.68 2.90
N PRO A 76 7.49 6.78 3.17
CA PRO A 76 8.53 6.50 2.20
C PRO A 76 7.93 5.92 0.91
N PRO A 77 8.43 6.34 -0.26
CA PRO A 77 7.98 5.78 -1.54
C PRO A 77 8.29 4.28 -1.59
N PRO A 78 7.45 3.48 -2.28
CA PRO A 78 7.69 2.05 -2.39
C PRO A 78 8.87 1.75 -3.31
N GLU A 79 9.71 0.82 -2.89
CA GLU A 79 10.89 0.36 -3.63
C GLU A 79 10.66 -1.01 -4.30
N LEU A 80 9.67 -1.76 -3.81
CA LEU A 80 9.29 -3.07 -4.34
C LEU A 80 7.79 -3.12 -4.62
N VAL A 81 7.44 -3.68 -5.78
CA VAL A 81 6.05 -4.00 -6.17
C VAL A 81 5.89 -5.51 -6.24
N VAL A 82 5.07 -6.07 -5.37
CA VAL A 82 4.60 -7.45 -5.47
C VAL A 82 3.28 -7.43 -6.23
N CYS A 83 3.25 -8.02 -7.41
CA CYS A 83 2.13 -7.90 -8.33
C CYS A 83 1.55 -9.27 -8.72
N SER A 84 0.24 -9.43 -8.59
CA SER A 84 -0.47 -10.55 -9.19
C SER A 84 -0.14 -10.70 -10.67
N THR A 85 -0.07 -11.92 -11.17
CA THR A 85 0.29 -12.23 -12.57
C THR A 85 -0.83 -11.94 -13.58
N ALA A 86 -2.04 -11.56 -13.16
CA ALA A 86 -3.13 -11.24 -14.09
C ALA A 86 -2.81 -10.01 -14.94
N VAL A 87 -3.29 -9.97 -16.19
CA VAL A 87 -3.01 -8.87 -17.12
C VAL A 87 -3.44 -7.52 -16.54
N ARG A 88 -4.65 -7.44 -15.94
CA ARG A 88 -5.17 -6.20 -15.35
C ARG A 88 -4.32 -5.65 -14.20
N THR A 89 -3.69 -6.51 -13.38
CA THR A 89 -2.81 -6.08 -12.30
C THR A 89 -1.46 -5.61 -12.82
N THR A 90 -0.88 -6.32 -13.79
CA THR A 90 0.38 -5.94 -14.41
C THR A 90 0.27 -4.63 -15.20
N GLU A 91 -0.84 -4.42 -15.94
CA GLU A 91 -1.14 -3.16 -16.61
C GLU A 91 -1.35 -2.01 -15.60
N THR A 92 -2.06 -2.29 -14.47
CA THR A 92 -2.25 -1.28 -13.42
C THR A 92 -0.91 -0.87 -12.80
N ALA A 93 -0.08 -1.84 -12.42
CA ALA A 93 1.24 -1.57 -11.86
C ALA A 93 2.11 -0.74 -12.82
N ALA A 94 2.15 -1.14 -14.09
CA ALA A 94 2.94 -0.45 -15.11
C ALA A 94 2.51 1.01 -15.36
N LEU A 95 1.21 1.30 -15.21
CA LEU A 95 0.66 2.64 -15.45
C LEU A 95 0.68 3.52 -14.19
N ALA A 96 0.38 2.94 -13.02
CA ALA A 96 0.22 3.70 -11.78
C ALA A 96 1.53 3.90 -11.00
N LEU A 97 2.48 2.96 -11.10
CA LEU A 97 3.69 2.94 -10.28
C LEU A 97 4.93 3.35 -11.09
N THR A 98 4.75 4.30 -12.00
CA THR A 98 5.85 5.00 -12.65
C THR A 98 6.57 5.87 -11.63
N ALA A 99 7.91 5.77 -11.61
CA ALA A 99 8.75 6.31 -10.54
C ALA A 99 8.52 7.79 -10.22
N PRO A 100 8.15 8.12 -8.98
CA PRO A 100 8.43 9.44 -8.44
C PRO A 100 9.96 9.57 -8.30
N GLY A 101 10.56 10.57 -8.94
CA GLY A 101 12.01 10.83 -8.80
C GLY A 101 12.95 9.99 -9.68
N GLY A 102 12.44 9.20 -10.64
CA GLY A 102 13.25 8.61 -11.70
C GLY A 102 13.76 7.17 -11.48
N VAL A 103 13.57 6.57 -10.30
CA VAL A 103 13.93 5.15 -10.07
C VAL A 103 12.63 4.33 -10.00
N ALA A 104 12.39 3.50 -11.01
CA ALA A 104 11.24 2.59 -11.00
C ALA A 104 11.44 1.55 -9.89
N PRO A 105 10.40 1.25 -9.09
CA PRO A 105 10.48 0.18 -8.10
C PRO A 105 10.73 -1.17 -8.80
N GLU A 106 11.41 -2.08 -8.10
CA GLU A 106 11.52 -3.45 -8.56
C GLU A 106 10.13 -4.10 -8.65
N VAL A 107 9.84 -4.86 -9.71
CA VAL A 107 8.55 -5.53 -9.89
C VAL A 107 8.72 -7.05 -9.80
N ARG A 108 8.26 -7.63 -8.69
CA ARG A 108 8.15 -9.08 -8.49
C ARG A 108 6.73 -9.53 -8.87
N ARG A 109 6.62 -10.36 -9.91
CA ARG A 109 5.35 -11.00 -10.28
C ARG A 109 5.12 -12.23 -9.43
N GLU A 110 3.98 -12.26 -8.72
CA GLU A 110 3.66 -13.31 -7.76
C GLU A 110 2.32 -13.99 -8.12
N ARG A 111 2.40 -15.26 -8.53
CA ARG A 111 1.21 -16.04 -8.93
C ARG A 111 0.27 -16.28 -7.75
N ALA A 112 0.82 -16.44 -6.54
CA ALA A 112 0.05 -16.69 -5.34
C ALA A 112 -0.93 -15.55 -5.01
N VAL A 113 -0.66 -14.31 -5.48
CA VAL A 113 -1.57 -13.16 -5.28
C VAL A 113 -2.82 -13.24 -6.17
N TYR A 114 -2.81 -14.04 -7.25
CA TYR A 114 -3.99 -14.23 -8.08
C TYR A 114 -4.97 -15.21 -7.41
N GLY A 115 -6.14 -14.69 -7.01
CA GLY A 115 -7.14 -15.47 -6.27
C GLY A 115 -6.73 -15.81 -4.84
N ALA A 116 -5.79 -15.06 -4.27
CA ALA A 116 -5.33 -15.26 -2.90
C ALA A 116 -6.47 -15.13 -1.89
N SER A 117 -6.40 -15.93 -0.84
CA SER A 117 -7.07 -15.68 0.44
C SER A 117 -6.25 -14.68 1.27
N VAL A 118 -6.81 -14.15 2.37
CA VAL A 118 -6.05 -13.31 3.31
C VAL A 118 -4.82 -14.03 3.86
N PRO A 119 -4.90 -15.28 4.36
CA PRO A 119 -3.71 -16.00 4.81
C PRO A 119 -2.65 -16.18 3.72
N THR A 120 -3.07 -16.44 2.47
CA THR A 120 -2.13 -16.58 1.34
C THR A 120 -1.42 -15.24 1.07
N ALA A 121 -2.16 -14.13 1.03
CA ALA A 121 -1.57 -12.83 0.77
C ALA A 121 -0.66 -12.35 1.93
N LEU A 122 -1.02 -12.67 3.18
CA LEU A 122 -0.17 -12.43 4.35
C LEU A 122 1.11 -13.28 4.27
N GLY A 123 1.00 -14.55 3.88
CA GLY A 123 2.18 -15.42 3.66
C GLY A 123 3.14 -14.84 2.63
N VAL A 124 2.62 -14.28 1.53
CA VAL A 124 3.44 -13.58 0.52
C VAL A 124 4.18 -12.36 1.13
N LEU A 125 3.54 -11.61 2.04
CA LEU A 125 4.21 -10.54 2.75
C LEU A 125 5.30 -11.07 3.69
N HIS A 126 5.04 -12.14 4.44
CA HIS A 126 6.02 -12.76 5.35
C HIS A 126 7.28 -13.26 4.60
N GLU A 127 7.12 -13.78 3.38
CA GLU A 127 8.24 -14.23 2.54
C GLU A 127 9.16 -13.08 2.07
N LEU A 128 8.77 -11.82 2.25
CA LEU A 128 9.60 -10.68 1.92
C LEU A 128 10.75 -10.48 2.93
N GLY A 129 10.61 -10.98 4.17
CA GLY A 129 11.65 -10.88 5.20
C GLY A 129 12.11 -9.44 5.40
N ASP A 130 13.39 -9.19 5.15
CA ASP A 130 14.04 -7.87 5.29
C ASP A 130 13.99 -7.00 4.04
N ALA A 131 13.08 -7.28 3.10
CA ALA A 131 12.84 -6.44 1.92
C ALA A 131 12.63 -4.96 2.32
N PRO A 132 12.67 -4.00 1.37
CA PRO A 132 12.49 -2.58 1.66
C PRO A 132 11.31 -2.28 2.57
N PRO A 133 11.40 -1.25 3.43
CA PRO A 133 10.35 -0.94 4.41
C PRO A 133 9.02 -0.53 3.78
N SER A 134 9.03 -0.12 2.51
CA SER A 134 7.83 0.33 1.78
C SER A 134 7.60 -0.53 0.54
N VAL A 135 6.48 -1.23 0.49
CA VAL A 135 6.15 -2.23 -0.55
C VAL A 135 4.73 -2.01 -1.06
N VAL A 136 4.53 -2.11 -2.38
CA VAL A 136 3.19 -2.18 -2.99
C VAL A 136 2.79 -3.64 -3.21
N LEU A 137 1.59 -4.01 -2.77
CA LEU A 137 0.93 -5.25 -3.17
C LEU A 137 -0.21 -4.92 -4.14
N VAL A 138 -0.08 -5.35 -5.40
CA VAL A 138 -1.10 -5.13 -6.44
C VAL A 138 -1.94 -6.39 -6.61
N GLY A 139 -3.22 -6.31 -6.22
CA GLY A 139 -4.08 -7.47 -6.15
C GLY A 139 -5.54 -7.24 -6.53
N HIS A 140 -6.40 -8.06 -6.00
CA HIS A 140 -7.81 -8.17 -6.35
C HIS A 140 -8.72 -8.14 -5.11
N ASN A 141 -9.96 -7.67 -5.27
CA ASN A 141 -10.99 -7.92 -4.27
C ASN A 141 -11.54 -9.37 -4.41
N PRO A 142 -11.98 -9.97 -3.29
CA PRO A 142 -12.14 -9.34 -1.97
C PRO A 142 -10.84 -9.19 -1.17
N THR A 143 -9.76 -9.90 -1.53
CA THR A 143 -8.55 -10.01 -0.71
C THR A 143 -7.87 -8.66 -0.43
N ALA A 144 -7.84 -7.75 -1.42
CA ALA A 144 -7.22 -6.43 -1.20
C ALA A 144 -7.93 -5.65 -0.09
N PHE A 145 -9.27 -5.63 -0.07
CA PHE A 145 -10.04 -5.04 1.02
C PHE A 145 -9.85 -5.80 2.33
N SER A 146 -10.06 -7.12 2.31
CA SER A 146 -10.08 -7.94 3.53
C SER A 146 -8.72 -7.95 4.23
N LEU A 147 -7.60 -8.10 3.49
CA LEU A 147 -6.27 -8.03 4.08
C LEU A 147 -5.99 -6.65 4.68
N THR A 148 -6.32 -5.58 3.95
CA THR A 148 -6.17 -4.22 4.49
C THR A 148 -6.95 -4.06 5.79
N TRP A 149 -8.20 -4.51 5.82
CA TRP A 149 -9.08 -4.42 6.98
C TRP A 149 -8.56 -5.26 8.17
N GLU A 150 -8.13 -6.50 7.92
CA GLU A 150 -7.60 -7.40 8.95
C GLU A 150 -6.26 -6.93 9.54
N LEU A 151 -5.44 -6.26 8.75
CA LEU A 151 -4.18 -5.66 9.23
C LEU A 151 -4.41 -4.49 10.20
N LEU A 152 -5.55 -3.76 10.08
CA LEU A 152 -5.80 -2.57 10.88
C LEU A 152 -6.17 -2.90 12.32
N ASP A 153 -5.58 -2.12 13.25
CA ASP A 153 -5.98 -2.10 14.66
C ASP A 153 -7.48 -1.78 14.76
N PRO A 154 -8.28 -2.64 15.43
CA PRO A 154 -9.72 -2.45 15.55
C PRO A 154 -10.13 -1.22 16.38
N THR A 155 -9.22 -0.67 17.18
CA THR A 155 -9.49 0.47 18.07
C THR A 155 -9.12 1.82 17.47
N GLY A 156 -8.37 1.83 16.37
CA GLY A 156 -7.78 3.04 15.78
C GLY A 156 -8.68 3.80 14.80
N GLY A 157 -9.94 3.41 14.60
CA GLY A 157 -10.87 4.07 13.65
C GLY A 157 -10.52 3.86 12.16
N GLY A 158 -9.47 3.09 11.86
CA GLY A 158 -9.02 2.84 10.50
C GLY A 158 -9.96 1.92 9.72
N ARG A 159 -10.57 0.94 10.40
CA ARG A 159 -11.53 0.00 9.80
C ARG A 159 -12.79 0.71 9.33
N GLU A 160 -13.37 1.56 10.17
CA GLU A 160 -14.56 2.35 9.85
C GLU A 160 -14.30 3.31 8.68
N ARG A 161 -13.12 3.94 8.65
CA ARG A 161 -12.71 4.80 7.52
C ARG A 161 -12.58 4.01 6.22
N LEU A 162 -11.99 2.81 6.27
CA LEU A 162 -11.83 1.93 5.11
C LEU A 162 -13.19 1.43 4.61
N GLU A 163 -14.09 1.02 5.51
CA GLU A 163 -15.45 0.57 5.18
C GLU A 163 -16.29 1.69 4.57
N ALA A 164 -16.26 2.88 5.16
CA ALA A 164 -16.97 4.06 4.65
C ALA A 164 -16.47 4.49 3.25
N HIS A 165 -15.16 4.35 2.99
CA HIS A 165 -14.58 4.64 1.68
C HIS A 165 -14.92 3.55 0.65
N GLY A 166 -15.01 2.30 1.09
CA GLY A 166 -15.04 1.13 0.24
C GLY A 166 -13.71 0.87 -0.48
N PHE A 167 -13.71 -0.09 -1.40
CA PHE A 167 -12.51 -0.48 -2.13
C PHE A 167 -12.80 -0.72 -3.62
N PRO A 168 -13.26 0.32 -4.38
CA PRO A 168 -13.51 0.19 -5.81
C PRO A 168 -12.23 -0.09 -6.60
N THR A 169 -12.32 -0.35 -7.90
CA THR A 169 -11.15 -0.57 -8.76
C THR A 169 -10.22 0.65 -8.76
N CYS A 170 -8.93 0.42 -8.78
CA CYS A 170 -7.87 1.41 -8.65
C CYS A 170 -7.78 2.09 -7.26
N THR A 171 -8.39 1.53 -6.22
CA THR A 171 -8.19 2.03 -4.85
C THR A 171 -6.79 1.70 -4.39
N LEU A 172 -6.14 2.70 -3.80
CA LEU A 172 -4.89 2.59 -3.06
C LEU A 172 -5.16 2.88 -1.59
N ALA A 173 -4.75 1.98 -0.71
CA ALA A 173 -4.70 2.20 0.73
C ALA A 173 -3.27 2.02 1.24
N VAL A 174 -2.84 2.84 2.19
CA VAL A 174 -1.54 2.69 2.84
C VAL A 174 -1.73 2.40 4.31
N VAL A 175 -1.07 1.32 4.76
CA VAL A 175 -1.09 0.87 6.16
C VAL A 175 0.34 0.89 6.71
N ALA A 176 0.52 1.58 7.82
CA ALA A 176 1.75 1.50 8.62
C ALA A 176 1.64 0.33 9.60
N LEU A 177 2.62 -0.55 9.59
CA LEU A 177 2.68 -1.80 10.34
C LEU A 177 3.86 -1.72 11.34
N PRO A 178 3.63 -1.96 12.65
CA PRO A 178 4.68 -1.90 13.67
C PRO A 178 5.50 -3.20 13.64
N ALA A 179 6.38 -3.35 12.64
CA ALA A 179 7.19 -4.54 12.43
C ALA A 179 8.60 -4.16 11.97
N ALA A 180 9.62 -4.83 12.46
CA ALA A 180 11.00 -4.64 12.06
C ALA A 180 11.32 -5.38 10.75
N SER A 181 10.59 -6.45 10.45
CA SER A 181 10.68 -7.27 9.24
C SER A 181 9.28 -7.55 8.71
N TRP A 182 9.14 -7.83 7.41
CA TRP A 182 7.87 -8.29 6.85
C TRP A 182 7.42 -9.63 7.43
N ALA A 183 8.35 -10.49 7.85
CA ALA A 183 8.06 -11.76 8.51
C ALA A 183 7.36 -11.60 9.87
N GLU A 184 7.48 -10.41 10.50
CA GLU A 184 6.89 -10.10 11.80
C GLU A 184 5.55 -9.36 11.70
N VAL A 185 5.03 -9.15 10.49
CA VAL A 185 3.75 -8.46 10.28
C VAL A 185 2.61 -9.28 10.87
N GLU A 186 1.87 -8.68 11.78
CA GLU A 186 0.71 -9.27 12.45
C GLU A 186 -0.59 -8.57 12.06
N LEU A 187 -1.69 -9.34 12.06
CA LEU A 187 -3.03 -8.81 11.89
C LEU A 187 -3.44 -7.96 13.09
N SER A 188 -4.32 -7.00 12.87
CA SER A 188 -4.90 -6.13 13.91
C SER A 188 -3.89 -5.23 14.64
N THR A 189 -2.74 -4.93 14.04
CA THR A 189 -1.72 -4.07 14.62
C THR A 189 -1.48 -2.77 13.85
N GLY A 190 -1.91 -2.72 12.59
CA GLY A 190 -1.60 -1.64 11.65
C GLY A 190 -2.46 -0.39 11.84
N ARG A 191 -1.96 0.73 11.31
CA ARG A 191 -2.69 2.01 11.27
C ARG A 191 -2.89 2.48 9.84
N LEU A 192 -4.12 2.88 9.50
CA LEU A 192 -4.46 3.41 8.17
C LEU A 192 -3.88 4.82 8.00
N CYS A 193 -2.87 4.96 7.15
CA CYS A 193 -2.29 6.25 6.77
C CYS A 193 -3.25 7.02 5.84
N GLY A 194 -3.92 6.32 4.94
CA GLY A 194 -4.90 6.89 4.04
C GLY A 194 -5.45 5.89 3.05
N VAL A 195 -6.55 6.28 2.41
CA VAL A 195 -7.18 5.52 1.33
C VAL A 195 -7.69 6.50 0.27
N ALA A 196 -7.44 6.21 -0.99
CA ALA A 196 -7.87 7.01 -2.13
C ALA A 196 -8.35 6.12 -3.28
N SER A 197 -9.33 6.60 -4.03
CA SER A 197 -9.86 5.94 -5.22
C SER A 197 -10.29 6.96 -6.28
N PRO A 198 -10.43 6.55 -7.56
CA PRO A 198 -10.90 7.46 -8.59
C PRO A 198 -12.28 8.08 -8.30
N PRO A 199 -12.52 9.35 -8.69
CA PRO A 199 -11.58 10.26 -9.36
C PRO A 199 -10.55 10.83 -8.38
N TYR A 200 -9.27 10.90 -8.81
CA TYR A 200 -8.17 11.42 -8.00
C TYR A 200 -7.99 12.94 -8.15
#